data_1b4ea727cb0bf11fba3470f6b966d7c9
#
_entry.id   1b4ea727cb0bf11fba3470f6b966d7c9
#
_cell.length_a   1.000
_cell.length_b   1.000
_cell.length_c   1.000
_cell.angle_alpha   90.00
_cell.angle_beta   90.00
_cell.angle_gamma   90.00
#
_symmetry.space_group_name_H-M   'P 1'
#
loop_
_entity.id
_entity.type
_entity.pdbx_description
1 polymer ?
#
loop_
_entity_poly.entity_id
_entity_poly.type
_entity_poly.pdbx_seq_one_letter_code
_entity_poly.pdbx_strand_id
1 'polypeptide(L)'
;VAKIGHKISDLRRRRQLTVRELSARSGVSHSTISLIEREKVSPSLNTLQAILDALGSTLVGFLSDVHLGSHSPFYKAQDLVEIGNVRGISYRLIGINHPNRALQFLKETYKVGADTGGDLSHEGQEAGYVISGQIEVTAGDKKRVLGPGDAYYFDSREKHRFRNVGDEPAEIVSAITPPTY
;
A
#
# COMPACT_ATOMS: atom_id res chain seq x y z
N VAL A 1 7.32 -10.65 21.85
CA VAL A 1 6.11 -10.95 21.07
C VAL A 1 5.28 -9.68 21.05
N ALA A 2 4.96 -9.16 19.86
CA ALA A 2 4.17 -7.95 19.73
C ALA A 2 2.77 -8.18 20.33
N LYS A 3 2.35 -7.26 21.19
CA LYS A 3 1.05 -7.30 21.84
C LYS A 3 -0.02 -6.76 20.87
N ILE A 4 -0.63 -7.64 20.09
CA ILE A 4 -1.62 -7.32 19.05
C ILE A 4 -2.80 -6.52 19.62
N GLY A 5 -3.28 -6.88 20.79
CA GLY A 5 -4.43 -6.22 21.44
C GLY A 5 -4.14 -4.78 21.84
N HIS A 6 -2.98 -4.51 22.41
CA HIS A 6 -2.57 -3.14 22.71
C HIS A 6 -2.53 -2.27 21.45
N LYS A 7 -2.02 -2.82 20.37
CA LYS A 7 -1.92 -2.12 19.08
C LYS A 7 -3.30 -1.82 18.49
N ILE A 8 -4.23 -2.77 18.55
CA ILE A 8 -5.63 -2.55 18.15
C ILE A 8 -6.25 -1.43 18.99
N SER A 9 -6.04 -1.46 20.32
CA SER A 9 -6.55 -0.44 21.24
C SER A 9 -6.02 0.96 20.92
N ASP A 10 -4.71 1.06 20.64
CA ASP A 10 -4.08 2.34 20.29
C ASP A 10 -4.60 2.86 18.94
N LEU A 11 -4.73 2.00 17.94
CA LEU A 11 -5.26 2.35 16.62
C LEU A 11 -6.71 2.83 16.74
N ARG A 12 -7.56 2.14 17.50
CA ARG A 12 -8.95 2.54 17.78
C ARG A 12 -9.02 3.91 18.43
N ARG A 13 -8.21 4.14 19.47
CA ARG A 13 -8.17 5.43 20.20
C ARG A 13 -7.73 6.58 19.30
N ARG A 14 -6.71 6.36 18.44
CA ARG A 14 -6.28 7.35 17.43
C ARG A 14 -7.40 7.70 16.46
N ARG A 15 -8.28 6.76 16.14
CA ARG A 15 -9.49 6.97 15.33
C ARG A 15 -10.68 7.53 16.13
N GLN A 16 -10.47 7.83 17.43
CA GLN A 16 -11.50 8.34 18.34
C GLN A 16 -12.74 7.44 18.45
N LEU A 17 -12.58 6.13 18.23
CA LEU A 17 -13.67 5.16 18.32
C LEU A 17 -13.76 4.55 19.71
N THR A 18 -14.98 4.40 20.20
CA THR A 18 -15.28 3.53 21.35
C THR A 18 -15.24 2.05 20.93
N VAL A 19 -15.11 1.14 21.90
CA VAL A 19 -15.19 -0.31 21.61
C VAL A 19 -16.57 -0.68 21.01
N ARG A 20 -17.63 0.02 21.40
CA ARG A 20 -18.97 -0.20 20.85
C ARG A 20 -19.07 0.21 19.38
N GLU A 21 -18.53 1.36 19.02
CA GLU A 21 -18.49 1.81 17.63
C GLU A 21 -17.64 0.90 16.75
N LEU A 22 -16.48 0.45 17.25
CA LEU A 22 -15.65 -0.51 16.54
C LEU A 22 -16.40 -1.86 16.36
N SER A 23 -17.12 -2.31 17.40
CA SER A 23 -17.98 -3.51 17.33
C SER A 23 -19.06 -3.36 16.25
N ALA A 24 -19.74 -2.23 16.20
CA ALA A 24 -20.78 -1.96 15.20
C ALA A 24 -20.21 -1.93 13.76
N ARG A 25 -19.03 -1.39 13.56
CA ARG A 25 -18.39 -1.29 12.25
C ARG A 25 -17.76 -2.60 11.76
N SER A 26 -17.15 -3.37 12.69
CA SER A 26 -16.43 -4.60 12.33
C SER A 26 -17.30 -5.85 12.33
N GLY A 27 -18.51 -5.79 12.91
CA GLY A 27 -19.34 -6.97 13.16
C GLY A 27 -18.80 -7.91 14.26
N VAL A 28 -17.65 -7.58 14.87
CA VAL A 28 -17.06 -8.35 15.97
C VAL A 28 -17.66 -7.91 17.31
N SER A 29 -18.05 -8.87 18.16
CA SER A 29 -18.72 -8.53 19.43
C SER A 29 -17.88 -7.62 20.31
N HIS A 30 -18.52 -6.70 21.02
CA HIS A 30 -17.87 -5.79 22.00
C HIS A 30 -17.03 -6.56 23.03
N SER A 31 -17.53 -7.69 23.52
CA SER A 31 -16.83 -8.55 24.49
C SER A 31 -15.54 -9.14 23.87
N THR A 32 -15.62 -9.62 22.64
CA THR A 32 -14.47 -10.16 21.92
C THR A 32 -13.39 -9.11 21.71
N ILE A 33 -13.75 -7.92 21.20
CA ILE A 33 -12.80 -6.81 21.04
C ILE A 33 -12.15 -6.45 22.37
N SER A 34 -12.94 -6.32 23.43
CA SER A 34 -12.43 -5.99 24.76
C SER A 34 -11.47 -7.05 25.32
N LEU A 35 -11.72 -8.34 25.06
CA LEU A 35 -10.81 -9.43 25.47
C LEU A 35 -9.51 -9.40 24.65
N ILE A 36 -9.60 -9.13 23.35
CA ILE A 36 -8.43 -9.00 22.46
C ILE A 36 -7.57 -7.81 22.92
N GLU A 37 -8.16 -6.61 23.12
CA GLU A 37 -7.43 -5.41 23.54
C GLU A 37 -6.71 -5.59 24.87
N ARG A 38 -7.24 -6.44 25.75
CA ARG A 38 -6.63 -6.78 27.05
C ARG A 38 -5.69 -7.99 26.99
N GLU A 39 -5.36 -8.48 25.81
CA GLU A 39 -4.49 -9.65 25.58
C GLU A 39 -4.99 -10.94 26.28
N LYS A 40 -6.29 -11.08 26.47
CA LYS A 40 -6.91 -12.26 27.08
C LYS A 40 -7.23 -13.34 26.04
N VAL A 41 -7.42 -12.94 24.78
CA VAL A 41 -7.71 -13.81 23.65
C VAL A 41 -6.95 -13.32 22.43
N SER A 42 -6.36 -14.23 21.69
CA SER A 42 -5.78 -13.92 20.36
C SER A 42 -6.88 -13.95 19.30
N PRO A 43 -6.99 -12.94 18.42
CA PRO A 43 -7.97 -12.98 17.34
C PRO A 43 -7.59 -14.03 16.30
N SER A 44 -8.59 -14.65 15.67
CA SER A 44 -8.39 -15.35 14.40
C SER A 44 -8.00 -14.35 13.30
N LEU A 45 -7.43 -14.85 12.20
CA LEU A 45 -7.06 -13.98 11.07
C LEU A 45 -8.28 -13.22 10.53
N ASN A 46 -9.43 -13.90 10.40
CA ASN A 46 -10.67 -13.27 9.93
C ASN A 46 -11.18 -12.20 10.91
N THR A 47 -11.10 -12.45 12.21
CA THR A 47 -11.47 -11.48 13.24
C THR A 47 -10.54 -10.26 13.21
N LEU A 48 -9.23 -10.49 13.06
CA LEU A 48 -8.26 -9.41 12.94
C LEU A 48 -8.51 -8.57 11.69
N GLN A 49 -8.73 -9.22 10.54
CA GLN A 49 -9.05 -8.54 9.28
C GLN A 49 -10.29 -7.64 9.42
N ALA A 50 -11.39 -8.18 9.95
CA ALA A 50 -12.63 -7.42 10.15
C ALA A 50 -12.43 -6.18 11.05
N ILE A 51 -11.63 -6.32 12.11
CA ILE A 51 -11.28 -5.20 13.01
C ILE A 51 -10.44 -4.16 12.27
N LEU A 52 -9.43 -4.60 11.49
CA LEU A 52 -8.54 -3.70 10.77
C LEU A 52 -9.27 -2.94 9.66
N ASP A 53 -10.14 -3.62 8.91
CA ASP A 53 -10.98 -2.98 7.88
C ASP A 53 -11.85 -1.87 8.49
N ALA A 54 -12.48 -2.14 9.64
CA ALA A 54 -13.28 -1.17 10.37
C ALA A 54 -12.45 0.01 10.91
N LEU A 55 -11.15 -0.20 11.13
CA LEU A 55 -10.18 0.82 11.53
C LEU A 55 -9.52 1.52 10.33
N GLY A 56 -9.83 1.13 9.09
CA GLY A 56 -9.17 1.67 7.89
C GLY A 56 -7.69 1.35 7.86
N SER A 57 -7.31 0.12 8.24
CA SER A 57 -5.92 -0.35 8.26
C SER A 57 -5.82 -1.67 7.52
N THR A 58 -4.66 -1.95 6.92
CA THR A 58 -4.41 -3.24 6.27
C THR A 58 -3.65 -4.18 7.22
N LEU A 59 -3.80 -5.49 7.00
CA LEU A 59 -3.07 -6.50 7.77
C LEU A 59 -1.55 -6.33 7.64
N VAL A 60 -1.08 -6.05 6.43
CA VAL A 60 0.35 -5.79 6.15
C VAL A 60 0.83 -4.57 6.94
N GLY A 61 0.14 -3.44 6.84
CA GLY A 61 0.47 -2.22 7.58
C GLY A 61 0.46 -2.45 9.09
N PHE A 62 -0.54 -3.16 9.59
CA PHE A 62 -0.66 -3.49 11.01
C PHE A 62 0.47 -4.40 11.51
N LEU A 63 0.88 -5.42 10.76
CA LEU A 63 1.95 -6.33 11.16
C LEU A 63 3.34 -5.73 10.97
N SER A 64 3.54 -4.90 9.95
CA SER A 64 4.82 -4.21 9.70
C SER A 64 5.19 -3.21 10.81
N ASP A 65 4.22 -2.58 11.44
CA ASP A 65 4.41 -1.71 12.62
C ASP A 65 4.99 -2.42 13.84
N VAL A 66 4.98 -3.74 13.87
CA VAL A 66 5.50 -4.53 15.00
C VAL A 66 7.00 -4.32 15.20
N HIS A 67 7.71 -3.81 14.21
CA HIS A 67 9.17 -3.72 14.22
C HIS A 67 9.76 -2.31 14.25
N LEU A 68 8.94 -1.25 14.16
CA LEU A 68 9.46 0.11 14.03
C LEU A 68 8.95 1.00 15.19
N GLY A 69 9.80 1.19 16.19
CA GLY A 69 9.67 2.27 17.15
C GLY A 69 9.72 3.62 16.43
N SER A 70 8.97 4.60 16.95
CA SER A 70 8.79 5.98 16.48
C SER A 70 8.72 6.19 14.97
N HIS A 71 7.62 6.75 14.49
CA HIS A 71 7.43 7.11 13.09
C HIS A 71 8.48 8.14 12.65
N SER A 72 9.59 7.68 12.09
CA SER A 72 10.51 8.54 11.37
C SER A 72 9.84 9.01 10.08
N PRO A 73 9.88 10.29 9.73
CA PRO A 73 9.46 10.75 8.41
C PRO A 73 10.49 10.43 7.31
N PHE A 74 11.63 9.84 7.70
CA PHE A 74 12.75 9.52 6.80
C PHE A 74 12.89 8.02 6.62
N TYR A 75 13.09 7.60 5.38
CA TYR A 75 13.25 6.20 4.97
C TYR A 75 14.55 6.04 4.22
N LYS A 76 15.38 5.08 4.62
CA LYS A 76 16.57 4.66 3.88
C LYS A 76 16.17 3.65 2.80
N ALA A 77 17.02 3.43 1.81
CA ALA A 77 16.75 2.47 0.74
C ALA A 77 16.41 1.06 1.24
N GLN A 78 17.00 0.64 2.36
CA GLN A 78 16.73 -0.65 3.00
C GLN A 78 15.37 -0.72 3.73
N ASP A 79 14.76 0.41 4.03
CA ASP A 79 13.48 0.51 4.77
C ASP A 79 12.28 0.42 3.81
N LEU A 80 12.52 0.47 2.50
CA LEU A 80 11.48 0.31 1.49
C LEU A 80 11.06 -1.15 1.42
N VAL A 81 9.76 -1.40 1.52
CA VAL A 81 9.21 -2.76 1.55
C VAL A 81 8.84 -3.22 0.15
N GLU A 82 9.39 -4.36 -0.26
CA GLU A 82 8.97 -5.03 -1.50
C GLU A 82 7.56 -5.58 -1.33
N ILE A 83 6.61 -5.11 -2.16
CA ILE A 83 5.19 -5.52 -2.11
C ILE A 83 4.76 -6.32 -3.32
N GLY A 84 5.63 -6.46 -4.31
CA GLY A 84 5.37 -7.28 -5.48
C GLY A 84 6.66 -7.46 -6.28
N ASN A 85 6.89 -8.68 -6.73
CA ASN A 85 7.96 -9.03 -7.65
C ASN A 85 7.42 -10.04 -8.65
N VAL A 86 6.51 -9.58 -9.50
CA VAL A 86 5.82 -10.42 -10.47
C VAL A 86 6.25 -10.01 -11.87
N ARG A 87 6.54 -10.99 -12.72
CA ARG A 87 6.88 -10.76 -14.14
C ARG A 87 8.07 -9.81 -14.38
N GLY A 88 9.05 -9.81 -13.45
CA GLY A 88 10.23 -8.95 -13.58
C GLY A 88 10.02 -7.50 -13.18
N ILE A 89 8.95 -7.20 -12.44
CA ILE A 89 8.65 -5.88 -11.88
C ILE A 89 8.83 -5.94 -10.37
N SER A 90 9.58 -5.00 -9.81
CA SER A 90 9.75 -4.80 -8.37
C SER A 90 9.01 -3.53 -7.96
N TYR A 91 8.15 -3.64 -6.94
CA TYR A 91 7.43 -2.53 -6.33
C TYR A 91 7.90 -2.33 -4.90
N ARG A 92 8.64 -1.27 -4.64
CA ARG A 92 9.16 -0.95 -3.30
C ARG A 92 8.38 0.23 -2.71
N LEU A 93 7.56 -0.08 -1.71
CA LEU A 93 6.66 0.87 -1.07
C LEU A 93 7.42 1.69 -0.01
N ILE A 94 7.22 3.00 -0.07
CA ILE A 94 7.74 3.99 0.88
C ILE A 94 6.64 4.27 1.91
N GLY A 95 7.00 4.27 3.17
CA GLY A 95 6.08 4.68 4.24
C GLY A 95 4.94 3.70 4.51
N ILE A 96 5.15 2.39 4.34
CA ILE A 96 4.12 1.38 4.64
C ILE A 96 3.56 1.51 6.05
N ASN A 97 4.38 1.95 6.99
CA ASN A 97 4.02 2.11 8.41
C ASN A 97 3.52 3.51 8.77
N HIS A 98 3.40 4.42 7.80
CA HIS A 98 2.91 5.76 8.09
C HIS A 98 1.43 5.70 8.52
N PRO A 99 1.07 6.20 9.72
CA PRO A 99 -0.31 6.21 10.16
C PRO A 99 -1.14 7.14 9.27
N ASN A 100 -2.37 6.72 8.91
CA ASN A 100 -3.28 7.52 8.07
C ASN A 100 -2.69 7.87 6.70
N ARG A 101 -1.98 6.94 6.10
CA ARG A 101 -1.41 7.12 4.77
C ARG A 101 -2.51 7.44 3.76
N ALA A 102 -2.46 8.63 3.17
CA ALA A 102 -3.37 9.09 2.12
C ALA A 102 -2.78 8.90 0.72
N LEU A 103 -1.50 8.56 0.66
CA LEU A 103 -0.73 8.41 -0.57
C LEU A 103 0.02 7.08 -0.53
N GLN A 104 -0.05 6.32 -1.60
CA GLN A 104 0.86 5.21 -1.88
C GLN A 104 1.99 5.75 -2.75
N PHE A 105 3.23 5.62 -2.27
CA PHE A 105 4.40 6.12 -2.97
C PHE A 105 5.37 4.97 -3.22
N LEU A 106 5.67 4.70 -4.49
CA LEU A 106 6.42 3.54 -4.94
C LEU A 106 7.71 3.95 -5.65
N LYS A 107 8.76 3.20 -5.41
CA LYS A 107 9.87 3.05 -6.34
C LYS A 107 9.67 1.74 -7.11
N GLU A 108 9.59 1.83 -8.41
CA GLU A 108 9.33 0.70 -9.30
C GLU A 108 10.51 0.44 -10.20
N THR A 109 10.82 -0.83 -10.42
CA THR A 109 11.87 -1.24 -11.35
C THR A 109 11.32 -2.30 -12.29
N TYR A 110 11.39 -2.04 -13.57
CA TYR A 110 10.94 -2.93 -14.65
C TYR A 110 12.16 -3.51 -15.37
N LYS A 111 12.37 -4.81 -15.30
CA LYS A 111 13.39 -5.50 -16.12
C LYS A 111 13.06 -5.35 -17.60
N VAL A 112 14.05 -5.57 -18.47
CA VAL A 112 13.85 -5.55 -19.92
C VAL A 112 12.68 -6.48 -20.30
N GLY A 113 11.73 -5.96 -21.08
CA GLY A 113 10.53 -6.67 -21.50
C GLY A 113 9.49 -6.91 -20.40
N ALA A 114 9.72 -6.44 -19.17
CA ALA A 114 8.74 -6.55 -18.09
C ALA A 114 7.47 -5.76 -18.44
N ASP A 115 6.32 -6.34 -18.05
CA ASP A 115 5.00 -5.88 -18.46
C ASP A 115 4.01 -6.19 -17.32
N THR A 116 3.16 -5.25 -16.94
CA THR A 116 2.10 -5.48 -15.95
C THR A 116 1.09 -6.55 -16.41
N GLY A 117 1.05 -6.85 -17.71
CA GLY A 117 0.42 -8.05 -18.28
C GLY A 117 -1.08 -7.97 -18.48
N GLY A 118 -1.69 -6.87 -18.25
CA GLY A 118 -3.12 -6.63 -18.45
C GLY A 118 -3.46 -5.19 -18.21
N ASP A 119 -4.69 -4.85 -18.55
CA ASP A 119 -5.21 -3.53 -18.23
C ASP A 119 -5.50 -3.47 -16.72
N LEU A 120 -4.70 -2.72 -15.99
CA LEU A 120 -4.94 -2.39 -14.59
C LEU A 120 -6.07 -1.35 -14.53
N SER A 121 -6.85 -1.39 -13.46
CA SER A 121 -7.83 -0.35 -13.14
C SER A 121 -8.10 -0.38 -11.65
N HIS A 122 -8.10 0.77 -11.00
CA HIS A 122 -8.43 0.93 -9.58
C HIS A 122 -8.95 2.33 -9.29
N GLU A 123 -9.58 2.51 -8.16
CA GLU A 123 -10.07 3.82 -7.74
C GLU A 123 -8.92 4.80 -7.51
N GLY A 124 -9.14 6.05 -7.91
CA GLY A 124 -8.26 7.16 -7.62
C GLY A 124 -7.47 7.71 -8.81
N GLN A 125 -6.31 8.24 -8.51
CA GLN A 125 -5.43 8.87 -9.49
C GLN A 125 -4.01 8.36 -9.31
N GLU A 126 -3.30 8.29 -10.40
CA GLU A 126 -1.90 7.90 -10.43
C GLU A 126 -1.06 8.91 -11.20
N ALA A 127 0.10 9.24 -10.63
CA ALA A 127 1.11 10.06 -11.26
C ALA A 127 2.47 9.37 -11.13
N GLY A 128 3.35 9.58 -12.10
CA GLY A 128 4.71 9.04 -12.02
C GLY A 128 5.71 9.81 -12.86
N TYR A 129 6.97 9.54 -12.54
CA TYR A 129 8.12 10.19 -13.17
C TYR A 129 9.18 9.12 -13.49
N VAL A 130 9.69 9.13 -14.71
CA VAL A 130 10.70 8.19 -15.18
C VAL A 130 12.09 8.66 -14.74
N ILE A 131 12.79 7.82 -13.98
CA ILE A 131 14.16 8.08 -13.50
C ILE A 131 15.19 7.62 -14.54
N SER A 132 15.00 6.39 -15.07
CA SER A 132 15.92 5.80 -16.05
C SER A 132 15.19 4.78 -16.94
N GLY A 133 15.81 4.44 -18.08
CA GLY A 133 15.26 3.49 -19.04
C GLY A 133 14.10 4.04 -19.85
N GLN A 134 13.35 3.15 -20.51
CA GLN A 134 12.18 3.51 -21.33
C GLN A 134 10.98 2.70 -20.93
N ILE A 135 9.86 3.36 -20.69
CA ILE A 135 8.62 2.73 -20.31
C ILE A 135 7.48 3.16 -21.24
N GLU A 136 6.80 2.18 -21.84
CA GLU A 136 5.55 2.41 -22.55
C GLU A 136 4.42 2.46 -21.54
N VAL A 137 3.73 3.59 -21.47
CA VAL A 137 2.54 3.80 -20.63
C VAL A 137 1.32 3.87 -21.53
N THR A 138 0.33 3.03 -21.22
CA THR A 138 -1.02 3.10 -21.81
C THR A 138 -1.97 3.60 -20.74
N ALA A 139 -2.80 4.59 -21.04
CA ALA A 139 -3.87 5.08 -20.18
C ALA A 139 -5.10 5.37 -21.05
N GLY A 140 -6.16 4.59 -20.85
CA GLY A 140 -7.32 4.58 -21.74
C GLY A 140 -6.94 4.25 -23.18
N ASP A 141 -7.26 5.13 -24.09
CA ASP A 141 -6.95 5.06 -25.52
C ASP A 141 -5.58 5.65 -25.91
N LYS A 142 -4.88 6.24 -24.96
CA LYS A 142 -3.59 6.92 -25.17
C LYS A 142 -2.43 6.02 -24.81
N LYS A 143 -1.41 6.05 -25.66
CA LYS A 143 -0.17 5.30 -25.47
C LYS A 143 1.03 6.19 -25.78
N ARG A 144 2.06 6.13 -24.91
CA ARG A 144 3.33 6.84 -25.08
C ARG A 144 4.49 6.02 -24.54
N VAL A 145 5.64 6.13 -25.20
CA VAL A 145 6.93 5.72 -24.63
C VAL A 145 7.53 6.94 -23.92
N LEU A 146 7.82 6.78 -22.66
CA LEU A 146 8.41 7.79 -21.79
C LEU A 146 9.85 7.41 -21.49
N GLY A 147 10.73 8.41 -21.46
CA GLY A 147 12.13 8.30 -21.10
C GLY A 147 12.47 9.12 -19.84
N PRO A 148 13.74 9.13 -19.43
CA PRO A 148 14.19 9.86 -18.25
C PRO A 148 13.79 11.35 -18.31
N GLY A 149 13.14 11.83 -17.25
CA GLY A 149 12.62 13.20 -17.17
C GLY A 149 11.17 13.35 -17.59
N ASP A 150 10.59 12.35 -18.26
CA ASP A 150 9.17 12.38 -18.63
C ASP A 150 8.29 11.96 -17.44
N ALA A 151 7.02 12.37 -17.49
CA ALA A 151 6.04 12.09 -16.44
C ALA A 151 4.67 11.73 -17.04
N TYR A 152 3.85 11.12 -16.20
CA TYR A 152 2.44 10.84 -16.50
C TYR A 152 1.54 11.22 -15.32
N TYR A 153 0.28 11.47 -15.62
CA TYR A 153 -0.78 11.68 -14.64
C TYR A 153 -2.13 11.31 -15.27
N PHE A 154 -2.88 10.40 -14.65
CA PHE A 154 -4.18 9.97 -15.15
C PHE A 154 -5.14 9.53 -14.02
N ASP A 155 -6.42 9.41 -14.36
CA ASP A 155 -7.43 8.79 -13.52
C ASP A 155 -7.27 7.26 -13.61
N SER A 156 -6.94 6.60 -12.50
CA SER A 156 -6.64 5.17 -12.47
C SER A 156 -7.85 4.26 -12.68
N ARG A 157 -9.06 4.82 -12.73
CA ARG A 157 -10.26 4.11 -13.17
C ARG A 157 -10.22 3.79 -14.67
N GLU A 158 -9.49 4.58 -15.45
CA GLU A 158 -9.17 4.22 -16.83
C GLU A 158 -8.21 3.02 -16.85
N LYS A 159 -8.43 2.12 -17.82
CA LYS A 159 -7.53 0.99 -18.02
C LYS A 159 -6.13 1.48 -18.34
N HIS A 160 -5.15 0.97 -17.62
CA HIS A 160 -3.76 1.38 -17.79
C HIS A 160 -2.80 0.18 -17.73
N ARG A 161 -1.64 0.36 -18.37
CA ARG A 161 -0.62 -0.67 -18.50
C ARG A 161 0.75 -0.05 -18.61
N PHE A 162 1.75 -0.72 -18.04
CA PHE A 162 3.15 -0.33 -18.11
C PHE A 162 3.97 -1.47 -18.71
N ARG A 163 4.87 -1.13 -19.63
CA ARG A 163 5.77 -2.08 -20.27
C ARG A 163 7.13 -1.46 -20.50
N ASN A 164 8.21 -2.12 -20.05
CA ASN A 164 9.56 -1.74 -20.44
C ASN A 164 9.82 -2.16 -21.90
N VAL A 165 10.03 -1.18 -22.76
CA VAL A 165 10.30 -1.36 -24.20
C VAL A 165 11.74 -1.04 -24.58
N GLY A 166 12.56 -0.65 -23.60
CA GLY A 166 13.99 -0.38 -23.76
C GLY A 166 14.83 -1.66 -23.69
N ASP A 167 16.12 -1.49 -23.84
CA ASP A 167 17.14 -2.53 -23.78
C ASP A 167 17.85 -2.62 -22.41
N GLU A 168 17.46 -1.75 -21.47
CA GLU A 168 17.93 -1.73 -20.09
C GLU A 168 16.77 -1.64 -19.10
N PRO A 169 16.98 -1.93 -17.81
CA PRO A 169 15.95 -1.78 -16.79
C PRO A 169 15.43 -0.33 -16.71
N ALA A 170 14.12 -0.16 -16.57
CA ALA A 170 13.50 1.14 -16.37
C ALA A 170 13.16 1.34 -14.87
N GLU A 171 13.40 2.54 -14.36
CA GLU A 171 13.02 2.94 -13.00
C GLU A 171 12.01 4.09 -13.06
N ILE A 172 10.94 3.96 -12.26
CA ILE A 172 9.88 4.95 -12.12
C ILE A 172 9.68 5.23 -10.63
N VAL A 173 9.30 6.44 -10.30
CA VAL A 173 8.69 6.79 -9.02
C VAL A 173 7.24 7.14 -9.28
N SER A 174 6.32 6.47 -8.59
CA SER A 174 4.88 6.69 -8.74
C SER A 174 4.18 7.04 -7.43
N ALA A 175 3.07 7.72 -7.57
CA ALA A 175 2.20 8.14 -6.49
C ALA A 175 0.75 7.82 -6.83
N ILE A 176 0.06 7.09 -5.95
CA ILE A 176 -1.34 6.67 -6.12
C ILE A 176 -2.15 7.16 -4.94
N THR A 177 -3.30 7.77 -5.19
CA THR A 177 -4.21 8.24 -4.14
C THR A 177 -5.66 7.94 -4.52
N PRO A 178 -6.50 7.35 -3.61
CA PRO A 178 -6.09 6.79 -2.31
C PRO A 178 -5.19 5.56 -2.44
N PRO A 179 -4.46 5.17 -1.37
CA PRO A 179 -3.67 3.94 -1.37
C PRO A 179 -4.53 2.70 -1.66
N THR A 180 -4.04 1.82 -2.52
CA THR A 180 -4.72 0.55 -2.86
C THR A 180 -4.28 -0.62 -1.97
N TYR A 181 -3.19 -0.44 -1.17
CA TYR A 181 -2.65 -1.41 -0.21
C TYR A 181 -2.53 -0.81 1.18
#